data_dfe8f5cbeb372ec48c0e012e7c4a4877
#
_entry.id   dfe8f5cbeb372ec48c0e012e7c4a4877
#
_cell.length_a   1.000
_cell.length_b   1.000
_cell.length_c   1.000
_cell.angle_alpha   90.00
_cell.angle_beta   90.00
_cell.angle_gamma   90.00
#
_symmetry.space_group_name_H-M   'P 1'
#
loop_
_entity.id
_entity.type
_entity.pdbx_description
1 polymer ?
#
loop_
_entity_poly.entity_id
_entity_poly.type
_entity_poly.pdbx_seq_one_letter_code
_entity_poly.pdbx_strand_id
1 'polypeptide(L)'
;YSAVTADLQIQDVVNATSAEIINGDIQATHLQGRVKLETVNGDINLTNVAGELTVETVNGDISGHHTGTQDARFVTVNGDMQIKSKSALLRLESVNGKIDFSADNVTELDLTTVNGAVTGRVNLAENGDINGTSVGGKLDLTFDKDISARFDMQAHAGGSIVNKLSDKQASKAKYGPNKWLEFTIGSGSARVELSTVHGHIR
;
A
#
# COMPACT_ATOMS: atom_id res chain seq x y z
N TYR A 1 8.11 4.46 -24.42
CA TYR A 1 8.20 3.17 -25.12
C TYR A 1 6.86 2.44 -25.05
N SER A 2 6.38 1.89 -26.15
CA SER A 2 5.16 1.09 -26.18
C SER A 2 5.37 -0.13 -27.05
N ALA A 3 4.96 -1.33 -26.59
CA ALA A 3 5.07 -2.58 -27.31
C ALA A 3 3.94 -3.55 -26.98
N VAL A 4 3.61 -4.44 -27.93
CA VAL A 4 2.61 -5.49 -27.69
C VAL A 4 3.23 -6.69 -26.98
N THR A 5 4.43 -7.08 -27.34
CA THR A 5 5.16 -8.21 -26.70
C THR A 5 6.64 -7.88 -26.64
N ALA A 6 7.15 -7.66 -25.43
CA ALA A 6 8.57 -7.41 -25.18
C ALA A 6 8.88 -7.51 -23.69
N ASP A 7 10.00 -8.12 -23.35
CA ASP A 7 10.61 -7.91 -22.05
C ASP A 7 11.46 -6.63 -22.11
N LEU A 8 11.27 -5.74 -21.17
CA LEU A 8 11.90 -4.42 -21.17
C LEU A 8 12.84 -4.25 -19.99
N GLN A 9 14.06 -3.91 -20.27
CA GLN A 9 15.05 -3.49 -19.27
C GLN A 9 15.36 -2.01 -19.44
N ILE A 10 15.14 -1.22 -18.41
CA ILE A 10 15.39 0.23 -18.38
C ILE A 10 16.37 0.49 -17.24
N GLN A 11 17.49 1.13 -17.55
CA GLN A 11 18.53 1.35 -16.56
C GLN A 11 19.14 2.75 -16.68
N ASP A 12 19.47 3.35 -15.51
CA ASP A 12 20.26 4.58 -15.39
C ASP A 12 19.67 5.79 -16.13
N VAL A 13 18.33 5.94 -16.10
CA VAL A 13 17.64 7.10 -16.71
C VAL A 13 17.31 8.13 -15.64
N VAL A 14 17.75 9.37 -15.85
CA VAL A 14 17.57 10.50 -14.90
C VAL A 14 16.40 11.43 -15.25
N ASN A 15 15.77 11.25 -16.40
CA ASN A 15 14.64 12.04 -16.90
C ASN A 15 13.33 11.23 -16.83
N ALA A 16 12.24 11.83 -17.32
CA ALA A 16 10.97 11.15 -17.38
C ALA A 16 11.04 9.86 -18.21
N THR A 17 10.54 8.78 -17.64
CA THR A 17 10.46 7.46 -18.27
C THR A 17 9.01 7.03 -18.34
N SER A 18 8.55 6.59 -19.51
CA SER A 18 7.23 5.97 -19.69
C SER A 18 7.37 4.71 -20.51
N ALA A 19 6.87 3.59 -20.00
CA ALA A 19 6.83 2.31 -20.68
C ALA A 19 5.47 1.66 -20.53
N GLU A 20 4.90 1.18 -21.63
CA GLU A 20 3.62 0.50 -21.71
C GLU A 20 3.79 -0.78 -22.56
N ILE A 21 3.44 -1.92 -21.98
CA ILE A 21 3.60 -3.25 -22.61
C ILE A 21 2.29 -4.03 -22.40
N ILE A 22 1.87 -4.81 -23.38
CA ILE A 22 0.72 -5.71 -23.21
C ILE A 22 1.16 -7.06 -22.66
N ASN A 23 2.25 -7.65 -23.20
CA ASN A 23 2.75 -8.93 -22.72
C ASN A 23 4.28 -8.86 -22.58
N GLY A 24 4.76 -9.07 -21.37
CA GLY A 24 6.18 -9.09 -21.04
C GLY A 24 6.48 -8.40 -19.72
N ASP A 25 7.66 -8.64 -19.22
CA ASP A 25 8.12 -8.13 -17.94
C ASP A 25 8.84 -6.78 -18.10
N ILE A 26 8.76 -5.95 -17.06
CA ILE A 26 9.50 -4.69 -16.98
C ILE A 26 10.49 -4.76 -15.83
N GLN A 27 11.77 -4.57 -16.12
CA GLN A 27 12.82 -4.40 -15.13
C GLN A 27 13.34 -2.96 -15.19
N ALA A 28 13.16 -2.22 -14.11
CA ALA A 28 13.54 -0.82 -14.00
C ALA A 28 14.61 -0.66 -12.91
N THR A 29 15.77 -0.15 -13.25
CA THR A 29 16.90 -0.03 -12.34
C THR A 29 17.47 1.38 -12.36
N HIS A 30 17.67 1.99 -11.18
CA HIS A 30 18.27 3.31 -11.00
C HIS A 30 17.61 4.41 -11.84
N LEU A 31 16.28 4.44 -11.89
CA LEU A 31 15.55 5.49 -12.56
C LEU A 31 15.31 6.68 -11.64
N GLN A 32 15.29 7.89 -12.22
CA GLN A 32 15.00 9.15 -11.54
C GLN A 32 14.00 9.96 -12.36
N GLY A 33 13.39 10.97 -11.73
CA GLY A 33 12.40 11.81 -12.38
C GLY A 33 11.00 11.20 -12.33
N ARG A 34 10.15 11.53 -13.31
CA ARG A 34 8.81 10.93 -13.38
C ARG A 34 8.88 9.59 -14.08
N VAL A 35 8.47 8.52 -13.39
CA VAL A 35 8.51 7.16 -13.91
C VAL A 35 7.09 6.61 -13.98
N LYS A 36 6.66 6.17 -15.17
CA LYS A 36 5.39 5.51 -15.42
C LYS A 36 5.63 4.17 -16.12
N LEU A 37 5.26 3.07 -15.46
CA LEU A 37 5.43 1.71 -15.97
C LEU A 37 4.09 0.99 -15.95
N GLU A 38 3.66 0.47 -17.09
CA GLU A 38 2.40 -0.22 -17.24
C GLU A 38 2.58 -1.51 -18.03
N THR A 39 2.01 -2.61 -17.53
CA THR A 39 1.89 -3.86 -18.30
C THR A 39 0.51 -4.47 -18.10
N VAL A 40 0.03 -5.25 -19.06
CA VAL A 40 -1.21 -6.01 -18.89
C VAL A 40 -0.92 -7.40 -18.36
N ASN A 41 0.04 -8.10 -18.96
CA ASN A 41 0.45 -9.45 -18.54
C ASN A 41 1.97 -9.49 -18.39
N GLY A 42 2.44 -9.42 -17.18
CA GLY A 42 3.85 -9.47 -16.86
C GLY A 42 4.16 -8.85 -15.51
N ASP A 43 5.32 -9.13 -15.01
CA ASP A 43 5.81 -8.65 -13.72
C ASP A 43 6.57 -7.33 -13.89
N ILE A 44 6.49 -6.49 -12.86
CA ILE A 44 7.27 -5.25 -12.81
C ILE A 44 8.22 -5.29 -11.62
N ASN A 45 9.51 -5.25 -11.92
CA ASN A 45 10.57 -5.31 -10.94
C ASN A 45 11.34 -3.98 -10.90
N LEU A 46 11.40 -3.36 -9.70
CA LEU A 46 12.02 -2.06 -9.48
C LEU A 46 13.25 -2.18 -8.58
N THR A 47 14.35 -1.63 -9.00
CA THR A 47 15.58 -1.58 -8.18
C THR A 47 16.06 -0.13 -8.06
N ASN A 48 15.97 0.42 -6.84
CA ASN A 48 16.44 1.78 -6.55
C ASN A 48 15.88 2.85 -7.51
N VAL A 49 14.57 2.85 -7.68
CA VAL A 49 13.86 3.88 -8.45
C VAL A 49 13.54 5.05 -7.54
N ALA A 50 13.79 6.28 -8.00
CA ALA A 50 13.51 7.51 -7.28
C ALA A 50 12.70 8.49 -8.15
N GLY A 51 12.01 9.42 -7.50
CA GLY A 51 11.14 10.40 -8.16
C GLY A 51 9.66 9.99 -8.10
N GLU A 52 8.82 10.76 -8.79
CA GLU A 52 7.38 10.47 -8.87
C GLU A 52 7.16 9.15 -9.63
N LEU A 53 6.48 8.19 -9.00
CA LEU A 53 6.38 6.83 -9.53
C LEU A 53 4.93 6.36 -9.69
N THR A 54 4.59 5.87 -10.86
CA THR A 54 3.32 5.17 -11.12
C THR A 54 3.63 3.82 -11.76
N VAL A 55 3.16 2.74 -11.14
CA VAL A 55 3.36 1.36 -11.59
C VAL A 55 2.02 0.64 -11.61
N GLU A 56 1.64 0.11 -12.75
CA GLU A 56 0.34 -0.55 -12.92
C GLU A 56 0.50 -1.87 -13.72
N THR A 57 -0.11 -2.94 -13.21
CA THR A 57 -0.25 -4.20 -13.95
C THR A 57 -1.67 -4.75 -13.79
N VAL A 58 -2.11 -5.54 -14.75
CA VAL A 58 -3.39 -6.25 -14.61
C VAL A 58 -3.18 -7.67 -14.11
N ASN A 59 -2.28 -8.41 -14.73
CA ASN A 59 -1.94 -9.78 -14.34
C ASN A 59 -0.42 -9.91 -14.21
N GLY A 60 0.07 -9.78 -13.00
CA GLY A 60 1.49 -9.86 -12.69
C GLY A 60 1.80 -9.28 -11.31
N ASP A 61 2.94 -9.63 -10.83
CA ASP A 61 3.44 -9.17 -9.54
C ASP A 61 4.21 -7.85 -9.68
N ILE A 62 4.12 -7.02 -8.65
CA ILE A 62 4.93 -5.82 -8.55
C ILE A 62 5.89 -5.98 -7.37
N SER A 63 7.17 -5.96 -7.65
CA SER A 63 8.18 -6.00 -6.61
C SER A 63 9.15 -4.83 -6.74
N GLY A 64 9.55 -4.25 -5.59
CA GLY A 64 10.58 -3.25 -5.72
C GLY A 64 10.85 -2.34 -4.56
N HIS A 65 11.86 -1.51 -4.81
CA HIS A 65 12.39 -0.54 -3.87
C HIS A 65 12.35 0.86 -4.46
N HIS A 66 11.44 1.68 -3.93
CA HIS A 66 11.36 3.11 -4.21
C HIS A 66 12.16 3.88 -3.16
N THR A 67 13.19 4.58 -3.59
CA THR A 67 14.13 5.29 -2.71
C THR A 67 13.86 6.79 -2.61
N GLY A 68 13.00 7.32 -3.48
CA GLY A 68 12.59 8.72 -3.48
C GLY A 68 11.57 9.05 -2.39
N THR A 69 11.45 10.34 -2.09
CA THR A 69 10.43 10.87 -1.16
C THR A 69 9.20 11.42 -1.88
N GLN A 70 9.23 11.43 -3.21
CA GLN A 70 8.12 11.85 -4.06
C GLN A 70 7.00 10.81 -4.04
N ASP A 71 5.85 11.18 -4.59
CA ASP A 71 4.64 10.35 -4.61
C ASP A 71 4.88 9.03 -5.36
N ALA A 72 4.37 7.94 -4.80
CA ALA A 72 4.45 6.64 -5.42
C ALA A 72 3.08 5.94 -5.38
N ARG A 73 2.64 5.46 -6.54
CA ARG A 73 1.39 4.73 -6.73
C ARG A 73 1.67 3.37 -7.38
N PHE A 74 1.15 2.32 -6.76
CA PHE A 74 1.25 0.95 -7.25
C PHE A 74 -0.14 0.32 -7.34
N VAL A 75 -0.47 -0.27 -8.48
CA VAL A 75 -1.77 -0.87 -8.75
C VAL A 75 -1.60 -2.23 -9.42
N THR A 76 -2.27 -3.25 -8.88
CA THR A 76 -2.45 -4.53 -9.57
C THR A 76 -3.90 -4.99 -9.48
N VAL A 77 -4.35 -5.73 -10.46
CA VAL A 77 -5.66 -6.39 -10.38
C VAL A 77 -5.50 -7.83 -9.88
N ASN A 78 -4.61 -8.60 -10.48
CA ASN A 78 -4.32 -9.98 -10.10
C ASN A 78 -2.81 -10.17 -9.99
N GLY A 79 -2.29 -10.15 -8.79
CA GLY A 79 -0.88 -10.32 -8.50
C GLY A 79 -0.52 -9.82 -7.12
N ASP A 80 0.59 -10.25 -6.62
CA ASP A 80 1.11 -9.85 -5.33
C ASP A 80 1.98 -8.58 -5.45
N MET A 81 1.98 -7.77 -4.42
CA MET A 81 2.88 -6.60 -4.30
C MET A 81 3.87 -6.82 -3.17
N GLN A 82 5.15 -6.57 -3.43
CA GLN A 82 6.21 -6.55 -2.44
C GLN A 82 7.01 -5.25 -2.54
N ILE A 83 6.64 -4.25 -1.74
CA ILE A 83 7.13 -2.88 -1.90
C ILE A 83 7.89 -2.39 -0.67
N LYS A 84 9.05 -1.78 -0.90
CA LYS A 84 9.73 -0.94 0.10
C LYS A 84 9.77 0.49 -0.42
N SER A 85 9.24 1.44 0.34
CA SER A 85 9.13 2.84 -0.12
C SER A 85 9.54 3.83 0.96
N LYS A 86 10.13 4.94 0.51
CA LYS A 86 10.36 6.15 1.29
C LYS A 86 9.50 7.32 0.84
N SER A 87 8.48 7.07 0.03
CA SER A 87 7.53 8.09 -0.41
C SER A 87 6.86 8.79 0.74
N ALA A 88 6.73 10.10 0.62
CA ALA A 88 5.89 10.87 1.54
C ALA A 88 4.41 10.55 1.33
N LEU A 89 3.97 10.38 0.08
CA LEU A 89 2.62 9.93 -0.28
C LEU A 89 2.73 8.58 -0.98
N LEU A 90 2.17 7.53 -0.36
CA LEU A 90 2.19 6.16 -0.89
C LEU A 90 0.77 5.64 -1.09
N ARG A 91 0.46 5.22 -2.31
CA ARG A 91 -0.82 4.60 -2.64
C ARG A 91 -0.64 3.18 -3.16
N LEU A 92 -1.29 2.22 -2.51
CA LEU A 92 -1.24 0.79 -2.86
C LEU A 92 -2.66 0.27 -3.09
N GLU A 93 -2.93 -0.24 -4.28
CA GLU A 93 -4.24 -0.73 -4.67
C GLU A 93 -4.14 -2.14 -5.27
N SER A 94 -4.93 -3.09 -4.75
CA SER A 94 -5.03 -4.44 -5.33
C SER A 94 -6.48 -4.92 -5.31
N VAL A 95 -6.88 -5.67 -6.34
CA VAL A 95 -8.17 -6.37 -6.30
C VAL A 95 -8.00 -7.77 -5.74
N ASN A 96 -7.08 -8.56 -6.28
CA ASN A 96 -6.80 -9.93 -5.84
C ASN A 96 -5.29 -10.12 -5.71
N GLY A 97 -4.81 -10.39 -4.53
CA GLY A 97 -3.40 -10.61 -4.25
C GLY A 97 -2.98 -10.06 -2.91
N LYS A 98 -1.81 -10.41 -2.48
CA LYS A 98 -1.25 -9.90 -1.24
C LYS A 98 -0.51 -8.58 -1.49
N ILE A 99 -0.57 -7.72 -0.49
CA ILE A 99 0.28 -6.52 -0.43
C ILE A 99 1.17 -6.65 0.79
N ASP A 100 2.46 -6.89 0.57
CA ASP A 100 3.49 -6.84 1.61
C ASP A 100 4.31 -5.57 1.41
N PHE A 101 4.30 -4.66 2.38
CA PHE A 101 5.03 -3.40 2.22
C PHE A 101 5.75 -2.91 3.47
N SER A 102 6.73 -2.06 3.24
CA SER A 102 7.39 -1.27 4.29
C SER A 102 7.48 0.18 3.83
N ALA A 103 6.87 1.09 4.58
CA ALA A 103 6.87 2.51 4.32
C ALA A 103 7.62 3.26 5.43
N ASP A 104 8.59 4.09 5.03
CA ASP A 104 9.45 4.82 5.96
C ASP A 104 9.19 6.32 5.85
N ASN A 105 8.85 6.95 6.98
CA ASN A 105 8.54 8.38 7.11
C ASN A 105 7.42 8.87 6.17
N VAL A 106 6.34 8.08 6.08
CA VAL A 106 5.20 8.39 5.22
C VAL A 106 4.28 9.43 5.86
N THR A 107 3.85 10.43 5.09
CA THR A 107 2.89 11.45 5.51
C THR A 107 1.46 11.12 5.11
N GLU A 108 1.26 10.41 3.99
CA GLU A 108 -0.04 9.96 3.54
C GLU A 108 0.07 8.55 2.97
N LEU A 109 -0.74 7.64 3.47
CA LEU A 109 -0.80 6.25 3.03
C LEU A 109 -2.24 5.84 2.71
N ASP A 110 -2.50 5.59 1.43
CA ASP A 110 -3.77 5.03 0.95
C ASP A 110 -3.61 3.55 0.61
N LEU A 111 -4.38 2.70 1.28
CA LEU A 111 -4.42 1.26 1.05
C LEU A 111 -5.81 0.82 0.63
N THR A 112 -5.95 0.24 -0.55
CA THR A 112 -7.23 -0.29 -1.03
C THR A 112 -7.06 -1.72 -1.52
N THR A 113 -7.84 -2.64 -0.95
CA THR A 113 -7.90 -4.02 -1.44
C THR A 113 -9.33 -4.56 -1.45
N VAL A 114 -9.62 -5.47 -2.37
CA VAL A 114 -10.93 -6.16 -2.39
C VAL A 114 -10.80 -7.54 -1.74
N ASN A 115 -9.99 -8.43 -2.28
CA ASN A 115 -9.84 -9.82 -1.83
C ASN A 115 -8.37 -10.18 -1.53
N GLY A 116 -7.62 -9.26 -0.94
CA GLY A 116 -6.21 -9.47 -0.66
C GLY A 116 -5.88 -9.32 0.82
N ALA A 117 -4.79 -9.90 1.25
CA ALA A 117 -4.23 -9.64 2.56
C ALA A 117 -3.18 -8.53 2.44
N VAL A 118 -3.32 -7.50 3.25
CA VAL A 118 -2.32 -6.43 3.38
C VAL A 118 -1.52 -6.67 4.65
N THR A 119 -0.21 -6.75 4.52
CA THR A 119 0.73 -6.79 5.63
C THR A 119 1.71 -5.64 5.48
N GLY A 120 1.73 -4.72 6.43
CA GLY A 120 2.53 -3.52 6.33
C GLY A 120 3.32 -3.21 7.59
N ARG A 121 4.56 -2.71 7.40
CA ARG A 121 5.28 -2.00 8.44
C ARG A 121 5.31 -0.52 8.07
N VAL A 122 4.85 0.32 8.99
CA VAL A 122 4.71 1.75 8.74
C VAL A 122 5.44 2.55 9.81
N ASN A 123 6.39 3.36 9.36
CA ASN A 123 6.91 4.48 10.11
C ASN A 123 6.16 5.73 9.64
N LEU A 124 5.24 6.22 10.48
CA LEU A 124 4.37 7.33 10.15
C LEU A 124 5.01 8.65 10.59
N ALA A 125 5.04 9.62 9.69
CA ALA A 125 5.51 10.97 10.00
C ALA A 125 4.61 11.64 11.04
N GLU A 126 5.13 12.66 11.71
CA GLU A 126 4.33 13.52 12.58
C GLU A 126 3.18 14.17 11.76
N ASN A 127 1.97 14.13 12.29
CA ASN A 127 0.73 14.56 11.60
C ASN A 127 0.40 13.79 10.31
N GLY A 128 0.94 12.59 10.13
CA GLY A 128 0.63 11.76 8.97
C GLY A 128 -0.79 11.18 9.02
N ASP A 129 -1.28 10.77 7.85
CA ASP A 129 -2.62 10.19 7.66
C ASP A 129 -2.54 8.82 7.00
N ILE A 130 -3.26 7.86 7.52
CA ILE A 130 -3.41 6.53 6.92
C ILE A 130 -4.87 6.23 6.70
N ASN A 131 -5.22 5.90 5.47
CA ASN A 131 -6.54 5.44 5.08
C ASN A 131 -6.44 4.03 4.47
N GLY A 132 -6.97 3.04 5.17
CA GLY A 132 -6.94 1.64 4.74
C GLY A 132 -8.34 1.06 4.57
N THR A 133 -8.67 0.61 3.36
CA THR A 133 -9.98 0.02 3.06
C THR A 133 -9.83 -1.38 2.48
N SER A 134 -10.60 -2.33 3.02
CA SER A 134 -10.66 -3.71 2.52
C SER A 134 -12.11 -4.19 2.44
N VAL A 135 -12.44 -4.96 1.43
CA VAL A 135 -13.77 -5.62 1.38
C VAL A 135 -13.73 -6.98 2.09
N GLY A 136 -12.91 -7.90 1.65
CA GLY A 136 -12.84 -9.27 2.18
C GLY A 136 -11.48 -9.68 2.73
N GLY A 137 -10.47 -8.83 2.62
CA GLY A 137 -9.10 -9.12 3.00
C GLY A 137 -8.75 -8.85 4.46
N LYS A 138 -7.51 -9.12 4.80
CA LYS A 138 -6.92 -8.80 6.10
C LYS A 138 -6.07 -7.54 5.98
N LEU A 139 -6.24 -6.59 6.88
CA LEU A 139 -5.35 -5.45 7.09
C LEU A 139 -4.53 -5.69 8.36
N ASP A 140 -3.26 -6.00 8.22
CA ASP A 140 -2.32 -6.23 9.32
C ASP A 140 -1.21 -5.18 9.27
N LEU A 141 -1.31 -4.14 10.08
CA LEU A 141 -0.37 -3.04 10.10
C LEU A 141 0.43 -3.04 11.40
N THR A 142 1.74 -2.99 11.24
CA THR A 142 2.68 -2.87 12.36
C THR A 142 3.29 -1.47 12.33
N PHE A 143 3.24 -0.79 13.46
CA PHE A 143 3.79 0.55 13.65
C PHE A 143 5.03 0.52 14.51
N ASP A 144 5.85 1.54 14.39
CA ASP A 144 6.98 1.73 15.29
C ASP A 144 6.53 2.06 16.71
N LYS A 145 7.39 1.80 17.71
CA LYS A 145 7.04 1.92 19.14
C LYS A 145 6.67 3.33 19.58
N ASP A 146 7.17 4.34 18.88
CA ASP A 146 7.01 5.75 19.25
C ASP A 146 5.84 6.41 18.49
N ILE A 147 4.92 5.62 17.94
CA ILE A 147 3.78 6.16 17.23
C ILE A 147 2.91 7.04 18.12
N SER A 148 2.52 8.21 17.59
CA SER A 148 1.58 9.13 18.22
C SER A 148 0.43 9.40 17.26
N ALA A 149 -0.67 8.65 17.41
CA ALA A 149 -1.77 8.69 16.45
C ALA A 149 -3.15 8.46 17.12
N ARG A 150 -4.19 8.98 16.46
CA ARG A 150 -5.58 8.62 16.69
C ARG A 150 -5.97 7.50 15.73
N PHE A 151 -6.50 6.42 16.26
CA PHE A 151 -6.96 5.26 15.52
C PHE A 151 -8.49 5.22 15.48
N ASP A 152 -9.06 5.07 14.28
CA ASP A 152 -10.46 4.76 14.02
C ASP A 152 -10.52 3.50 13.15
N MET A 153 -11.04 2.41 13.71
CA MET A 153 -11.15 1.13 13.04
C MET A 153 -12.60 0.69 12.98
N GLN A 154 -13.08 0.32 11.79
CA GLN A 154 -14.45 -0.10 11.56
C GLN A 154 -14.50 -1.44 10.82
N ALA A 155 -15.25 -2.39 11.36
CA ALA A 155 -15.49 -3.68 10.73
C ALA A 155 -16.99 -3.91 10.59
N HIS A 156 -17.45 -3.99 9.35
CA HIS A 156 -18.83 -4.20 8.99
C HIS A 156 -19.12 -5.69 8.72
N ALA A 157 -20.38 -6.07 8.58
CA ALA A 157 -20.86 -7.35 8.07
C ALA A 157 -20.12 -8.62 8.61
N GLY A 158 -19.69 -8.60 9.87
CA GLY A 158 -19.06 -9.74 10.54
C GLY A 158 -17.53 -9.72 10.55
N GLY A 159 -16.90 -8.69 10.03
CA GLY A 159 -15.46 -8.47 10.16
C GLY A 159 -14.97 -8.44 11.61
N SER A 160 -13.68 -8.47 11.83
CA SER A 160 -13.09 -8.44 13.16
C SER A 160 -11.97 -7.39 13.31
N ILE A 161 -11.83 -6.88 14.52
CA ILE A 161 -10.76 -5.95 14.91
C ILE A 161 -10.00 -6.58 16.07
N VAL A 162 -8.68 -6.68 15.92
CA VAL A 162 -7.77 -7.16 16.95
C VAL A 162 -6.72 -6.09 17.20
N ASN A 163 -6.83 -5.42 18.36
CA ASN A 163 -5.87 -4.40 18.76
C ASN A 163 -4.73 -5.01 19.57
N LYS A 164 -3.49 -4.69 19.19
CA LYS A 164 -2.27 -5.07 19.90
C LYS A 164 -1.45 -3.86 20.39
N LEU A 165 -1.94 -2.66 20.08
CA LEU A 165 -1.25 -1.42 20.44
C LEU A 165 -1.68 -0.88 21.80
N SER A 166 -2.86 -1.29 22.29
CA SER A 166 -3.38 -0.89 23.60
C SER A 166 -4.33 -1.95 24.18
N ASP A 167 -4.71 -1.82 25.44
CA ASP A 167 -5.66 -2.72 26.13
C ASP A 167 -7.11 -2.50 25.72
N LYS A 168 -7.40 -1.50 24.89
CA LYS A 168 -8.77 -1.22 24.42
C LYS A 168 -9.24 -2.29 23.45
N GLN A 169 -10.46 -2.74 23.66
CA GLN A 169 -11.10 -3.75 22.81
C GLN A 169 -12.20 -3.14 21.95
N ALA A 170 -12.45 -3.77 20.81
CA ALA A 170 -13.48 -3.34 19.88
C ALA A 170 -14.88 -3.43 20.52
N SER A 171 -15.65 -2.37 20.38
CA SER A 171 -17.07 -2.32 20.69
C SER A 171 -17.87 -3.04 19.61
N LYS A 172 -19.02 -3.61 20.00
CA LYS A 172 -19.93 -4.29 19.09
C LYS A 172 -21.30 -3.63 19.11
N ALA A 173 -21.92 -3.52 17.95
CA ALA A 173 -23.28 -3.02 17.86
C ALA A 173 -24.27 -3.92 18.64
N LYS A 174 -25.22 -3.29 19.35
CA LYS A 174 -26.27 -4.00 20.09
C LYS A 174 -27.12 -4.88 19.16
N TYR A 175 -27.36 -4.38 17.96
CA TYR A 175 -28.07 -5.09 16.90
C TYR A 175 -27.20 -5.07 15.63
N GLY A 176 -26.84 -6.25 15.13
CA GLY A 176 -26.04 -6.41 13.90
C GLY A 176 -24.57 -6.78 14.14
N PRO A 177 -23.84 -7.02 13.05
CA PRO A 177 -22.49 -7.58 13.10
C PRO A 177 -21.37 -6.53 13.23
N ASN A 178 -21.68 -5.24 13.18
CA ASN A 178 -20.69 -4.16 13.11
C ASN A 178 -19.87 -4.03 14.40
N LYS A 179 -18.61 -3.76 14.24
CA LYS A 179 -17.65 -3.48 15.31
C LYS A 179 -16.87 -2.22 14.99
N TRP A 180 -16.46 -1.50 16.02
CA TRP A 180 -15.59 -0.33 15.89
C TRP A 180 -14.66 -0.23 17.08
N LEU A 181 -13.56 0.45 16.87
CA LEU A 181 -12.55 0.71 17.88
C LEU A 181 -11.91 2.06 17.65
N GLU A 182 -12.05 2.94 18.62
CA GLU A 182 -11.40 4.25 18.65
C GLU A 182 -10.47 4.36 19.85
N PHE A 183 -9.23 4.76 19.61
CA PHE A 183 -8.26 5.03 20.66
C PHE A 183 -7.17 5.98 20.18
N THR A 184 -6.43 6.53 21.14
CA THR A 184 -5.32 7.43 20.87
C THR A 184 -4.08 6.92 21.60
N ILE A 185 -2.93 7.00 20.93
CA ILE A 185 -1.60 6.74 21.50
C ILE A 185 -0.81 8.04 21.42
N GLY A 186 -0.06 8.35 22.46
CA GLY A 186 0.69 9.59 22.56
C GLY A 186 -0.22 10.83 22.54
N SER A 187 0.19 11.88 21.85
CA SER A 187 -0.59 13.11 21.66
C SER A 187 -1.72 12.95 20.65
N GLY A 188 -1.71 11.89 19.81
CA GLY A 188 -2.67 11.70 18.73
C GLY A 188 -2.46 12.64 17.55
N SER A 189 -1.23 13.01 17.27
CA SER A 189 -0.90 13.97 16.21
C SER A 189 -1.19 13.44 14.80
N ALA A 190 -1.00 12.16 14.58
CA ALA A 190 -1.32 11.49 13.32
C ALA A 190 -2.71 10.84 13.36
N ARG A 191 -3.22 10.41 12.20
CA ARG A 191 -4.52 9.76 12.05
C ARG A 191 -4.39 8.43 11.33
N VAL A 192 -5.11 7.42 11.81
CA VAL A 192 -5.16 6.09 11.19
C VAL A 192 -6.62 5.65 11.10
N GLU A 193 -7.16 5.60 9.90
CA GLU A 193 -8.51 5.12 9.61
C GLU A 193 -8.44 3.79 8.87
N LEU A 194 -9.00 2.74 9.43
CA LEU A 194 -9.04 1.42 8.81
C LEU A 194 -10.49 0.92 8.77
N SER A 195 -10.92 0.52 7.58
CA SER A 195 -12.27 0.00 7.36
C SER A 195 -12.25 -1.34 6.63
N THR A 196 -13.11 -2.26 7.05
CA THR A 196 -13.33 -3.50 6.33
C THR A 196 -14.80 -3.92 6.35
N VAL A 197 -15.24 -4.60 5.30
CA VAL A 197 -16.61 -5.15 5.25
C VAL A 197 -16.65 -6.54 5.89
N HIS A 198 -15.97 -7.51 5.36
CA HIS A 198 -15.94 -8.90 5.85
C HIS A 198 -14.56 -9.34 6.37
N GLY A 199 -13.58 -8.46 6.30
CA GLY A 199 -12.18 -8.75 6.58
C GLY A 199 -11.79 -8.68 8.07
N HIS A 200 -10.49 -8.68 8.29
CA HIS A 200 -9.89 -8.60 9.62
C HIS A 200 -8.92 -7.43 9.70
N ILE A 201 -9.03 -6.58 10.71
CA ILE A 201 -8.07 -5.51 11.04
C ILE A 201 -7.25 -5.95 12.25
N ARG A 202 -5.92 -5.79 12.15
CA ARG A 202 -5.00 -6.14 13.23
C ARG A 202 -3.84 -5.14 13.34
#